data_d08b6718f89b9fdd914b11271d5d2183
#
_entry.id   d08b6718f89b9fdd914b11271d5d2183
#
_cell.length_a   1.000
_cell.length_b   1.000
_cell.length_c   1.000
_cell.angle_alpha   90.00
_cell.angle_beta   90.00
_cell.angle_gamma   90.00
#
_symmetry.space_group_name_H-M   'P 1'
#
loop_
_entity.id
_entity.type
_entity.pdbx_description
1 polymer ?
#
loop_
_entity_poly.entity_id
_entity_poly.type
_entity_poly.pdbx_seq_one_letter_code
_entity_poly.pdbx_strand_id
1 'polypeptide(L)'
;MICIKNGTIHTAVKKETFKGDILIQNGKILKIGTDLDGQADQVIRAEGLEVYPGFIDAHCHVGLDVFAGGPMGMEFNETNDPVTPQLSAVDGFNPFDHHLELAREGGVTCIATGPGSSNAIGGTFAAFKTVGTWTDDMVVKKAVAMKCAFGENPKRFYQNKGIASRMTNAAVIRAALRKAQIYLEKVERAQTDPAKYPAYDQKCEALLPVLRKEIPLKAHVHQANDIQTALRIAKEFDVNITLEHVTEGKLNADKLGQSGVYMAVGPFYNSSSKLEYKNVDPATAGILSK
;
A
#
# COMPACT_ATOMS: atom_id res chain seq x y z
N MET A 1 -5.24 4.80 34.04
CA MET A 1 -6.05 3.84 33.22
C MET A 1 -7.21 4.58 32.57
N ILE A 2 -7.62 4.15 31.39
CA ILE A 2 -8.78 4.73 30.66
C ILE A 2 -9.81 3.60 30.48
N CYS A 3 -11.08 3.89 30.73
CA CYS A 3 -12.19 2.99 30.44
C CYS A 3 -13.08 3.59 29.34
N ILE A 4 -13.28 2.85 28.25
CA ILE A 4 -14.35 3.12 27.27
C ILE A 4 -15.55 2.32 27.77
N LYS A 5 -16.63 3.02 28.20
CA LYS A 5 -17.77 2.40 28.89
C LYS A 5 -19.02 2.28 28.01
N ASN A 6 -19.66 1.11 28.09
CA ASN A 6 -20.98 0.83 27.47
C ASN A 6 -21.05 0.98 25.94
N GLY A 7 -19.95 0.77 25.22
CA GLY A 7 -19.94 0.78 23.76
C GLY A 7 -20.39 -0.52 23.13
N THR A 8 -20.85 -0.45 21.89
CA THR A 8 -21.01 -1.66 21.04
C THR A 8 -19.63 -1.99 20.43
N ILE A 9 -19.02 -3.07 20.92
CA ILE A 9 -17.62 -3.41 20.60
C ILE A 9 -17.55 -4.34 19.38
N HIS A 10 -16.78 -3.92 18.37
CA HIS A 10 -16.39 -4.69 17.19
C HIS A 10 -14.94 -5.09 17.31
N THR A 11 -14.64 -6.37 17.52
CA THR A 11 -13.26 -6.80 17.71
C THR A 11 -12.46 -6.98 16.41
N ALA A 12 -13.16 -7.01 15.25
CA ALA A 12 -12.62 -7.39 13.94
C ALA A 12 -12.02 -8.83 13.88
N VAL A 13 -12.10 -9.59 14.96
CA VAL A 13 -11.68 -11.00 15.02
C VAL A 13 -12.85 -11.94 14.80
N LYS A 14 -14.04 -11.55 15.27
CA LYS A 14 -15.32 -12.26 15.11
C LYS A 14 -16.36 -11.35 14.49
N LYS A 15 -17.37 -11.94 13.86
CA LYS A 15 -18.50 -11.18 13.29
C LYS A 15 -19.44 -10.63 14.36
N GLU A 16 -19.51 -11.30 15.52
CA GLU A 16 -20.39 -10.90 16.61
C GLU A 16 -19.89 -9.64 17.28
N THR A 17 -20.82 -8.76 17.58
CA THR A 17 -20.61 -7.56 18.39
C THR A 17 -21.24 -7.76 19.77
N PHE A 18 -20.76 -7.06 20.76
CA PHE A 18 -21.34 -7.10 22.10
C PHE A 18 -21.23 -5.73 22.79
N LYS A 19 -22.13 -5.46 23.73
CA LYS A 19 -22.05 -4.28 24.59
C LYS A 19 -21.11 -4.55 25.75
N GLY A 20 -20.23 -3.60 26.03
CA GLY A 20 -19.26 -3.76 27.11
C GLY A 20 -18.32 -2.56 27.28
N ASP A 21 -17.35 -2.78 28.15
CA ASP A 21 -16.32 -1.81 28.49
C ASP A 21 -14.96 -2.31 28.00
N ILE A 22 -14.07 -1.37 27.67
CA ILE A 22 -12.66 -1.62 27.37
C ILE A 22 -11.81 -0.85 28.38
N LEU A 23 -11.03 -1.56 29.18
CA LEU A 23 -10.04 -0.98 30.08
C LEU A 23 -8.69 -0.94 29.42
N ILE A 24 -8.06 0.25 29.39
CA ILE A 24 -6.79 0.51 28.72
C ILE A 24 -5.77 1.00 29.74
N GLN A 25 -4.57 0.41 29.70
CA GLN A 25 -3.43 0.82 30.52
C GLN A 25 -2.15 0.82 29.67
N ASN A 26 -1.35 1.87 29.79
CA ASN A 26 -0.07 1.98 29.07
C ASN A 26 -0.19 1.76 27.55
N GLY A 27 -1.25 2.27 26.93
CA GLY A 27 -1.50 2.14 25.49
C GLY A 27 -1.93 0.75 25.03
N LYS A 28 -2.26 -0.16 25.96
CA LYS A 28 -2.70 -1.54 25.65
C LYS A 28 -4.06 -1.83 26.26
N ILE A 29 -4.87 -2.61 25.58
CA ILE A 29 -6.11 -3.17 26.13
C ILE A 29 -5.73 -4.15 27.24
N LEU A 30 -6.12 -3.81 28.48
CA LEU A 30 -5.89 -4.64 29.65
C LEU A 30 -7.01 -5.67 29.82
N LYS A 31 -8.26 -5.24 29.65
CA LYS A 31 -9.44 -6.09 29.85
C LYS A 31 -10.61 -5.59 29.00
N ILE A 32 -11.43 -6.51 28.56
CA ILE A 32 -12.73 -6.26 27.94
C ILE A 32 -13.78 -7.01 28.77
N GLY A 33 -14.89 -6.36 29.11
CA GLY A 33 -15.94 -6.93 29.95
C GLY A 33 -17.01 -5.90 30.28
N THR A 34 -17.61 -6.02 31.47
CA THR A 34 -18.59 -5.09 32.01
C THR A 34 -18.14 -4.53 33.35
N ASP A 35 -18.65 -3.37 33.73
CA ASP A 35 -18.41 -2.73 35.04
C ASP A 35 -16.91 -2.51 35.37
N LEU A 36 -16.14 -2.04 34.36
CA LEU A 36 -14.69 -1.82 34.48
C LEU A 36 -14.31 -0.39 34.88
N ASP A 37 -15.25 0.53 34.89
CA ASP A 37 -15.02 1.97 35.16
C ASP A 37 -14.50 2.28 36.57
N GLY A 38 -14.83 1.47 37.57
CA GLY A 38 -14.31 1.63 38.92
C GLY A 38 -12.77 1.50 39.08
N GLN A 39 -12.08 1.04 38.04
CA GLN A 39 -10.62 0.89 38.00
C GLN A 39 -9.93 2.00 37.19
N ALA A 40 -10.69 2.90 36.55
CA ALA A 40 -10.16 3.86 35.60
C ALA A 40 -10.02 5.25 36.21
N ASP A 41 -8.94 5.95 35.84
CA ASP A 41 -8.73 7.37 36.18
C ASP A 41 -9.56 8.28 35.23
N GLN A 42 -9.86 7.79 34.02
CA GLN A 42 -10.66 8.50 33.04
C GLN A 42 -11.70 7.54 32.44
N VAL A 43 -12.94 7.98 32.31
CA VAL A 43 -14.03 7.23 31.71
C VAL A 43 -14.53 7.96 30.46
N ILE A 44 -14.51 7.28 29.32
CA ILE A 44 -15.09 7.73 28.05
C ILE A 44 -16.42 7.00 27.90
N ARG A 45 -17.53 7.73 27.93
CA ARG A 45 -18.87 7.17 27.77
C ARG A 45 -19.15 6.91 26.29
N ALA A 46 -19.49 5.67 25.95
CA ALA A 46 -19.73 5.21 24.60
C ALA A 46 -21.13 4.61 24.41
N GLU A 47 -22.08 5.01 25.28
CA GLU A 47 -23.49 4.57 25.13
C GLU A 47 -24.05 5.00 23.77
N GLY A 48 -24.49 4.00 22.97
CA GLY A 48 -25.02 4.24 21.63
C GLY A 48 -23.96 4.45 20.55
N LEU A 49 -22.68 4.35 20.90
CA LEU A 49 -21.57 4.43 19.96
C LEU A 49 -21.04 3.03 19.60
N GLU A 50 -20.55 2.92 18.37
CA GLU A 50 -19.86 1.74 17.86
C GLU A 50 -18.36 1.90 18.08
N VAL A 51 -17.71 0.93 18.71
CA VAL A 51 -16.27 0.97 19.04
C VAL A 51 -15.53 -0.03 18.16
N TYR A 52 -14.67 0.48 17.30
CA TYR A 52 -13.86 -0.30 16.35
C TYR A 52 -12.37 -0.22 16.71
N PRO A 53 -11.55 -1.22 16.32
CA PRO A 53 -10.12 -1.01 16.17
C PRO A 53 -9.85 0.14 15.20
N GLY A 54 -8.76 0.88 15.40
CA GLY A 54 -8.35 1.90 14.43
C GLY A 54 -8.20 1.32 13.03
N PHE A 55 -8.78 2.00 12.04
CA PHE A 55 -8.71 1.56 10.65
C PHE A 55 -7.29 1.66 10.10
N ILE A 56 -6.99 0.76 9.15
CA ILE A 56 -5.72 0.75 8.42
C ILE A 56 -6.04 1.03 6.95
N ASP A 57 -5.53 2.15 6.43
CA ASP A 57 -5.58 2.41 4.99
C ASP A 57 -4.42 1.68 4.30
N ALA A 58 -4.76 0.69 3.50
CA ALA A 58 -3.76 -0.16 2.84
C ALA A 58 -3.13 0.49 1.59
N HIS A 59 -3.66 1.62 1.10
CA HIS A 59 -3.16 2.29 -0.10
C HIS A 59 -3.54 3.77 -0.15
N CYS A 60 -2.61 4.63 0.18
CA CYS A 60 -2.74 6.07 0.00
C CYS A 60 -1.40 6.72 -0.39
N HIS A 61 -1.41 8.06 -0.49
CA HIS A 61 -0.23 8.89 -0.69
C HIS A 61 -0.13 9.99 0.37
N VAL A 62 -0.86 9.86 1.47
CA VAL A 62 -0.86 10.78 2.61
C VAL A 62 0.56 10.92 3.17
N GLY A 63 0.97 12.14 3.43
CA GLY A 63 2.32 12.49 3.84
C GLY A 63 3.32 12.66 2.69
N LEU A 64 2.95 12.22 1.47
CA LEU A 64 3.75 12.39 0.23
C LEU A 64 3.04 13.28 -0.79
N ASP A 65 1.75 13.56 -0.61
CA ASP A 65 0.97 14.54 -1.34
C ASP A 65 0.53 15.62 -0.35
N VAL A 66 1.41 16.57 -0.11
CA VAL A 66 1.26 17.56 0.97
C VAL A 66 0.07 18.47 0.69
N PHE A 67 -0.84 18.56 1.65
CA PHE A 67 -2.03 19.39 1.58
C PHE A 67 -1.70 20.82 1.17
N ALA A 68 -2.41 21.32 0.14
CA ALA A 68 -2.23 22.64 -0.45
C ALA A 68 -0.81 22.94 -0.99
N GLY A 69 0.07 21.94 -1.13
CA GLY A 69 1.46 22.12 -1.59
C GLY A 69 1.60 22.34 -3.10
N GLY A 70 0.52 22.17 -3.87
CA GLY A 70 0.57 22.26 -5.33
C GLY A 70 1.58 21.28 -5.96
N PRO A 71 2.12 21.55 -7.15
CA PRO A 71 3.05 20.63 -7.81
C PRO A 71 4.33 20.33 -7.02
N MET A 72 4.79 21.28 -6.19
CA MET A 72 5.99 21.11 -5.36
C MET A 72 5.73 20.24 -4.11
N GLY A 73 4.47 20.07 -3.73
CA GLY A 73 4.08 19.17 -2.63
C GLY A 73 3.79 17.74 -3.06
N MET A 74 3.92 17.43 -4.36
CA MET A 74 3.65 16.10 -4.91
C MET A 74 4.90 15.21 -4.90
N GLU A 75 5.36 14.79 -3.71
CA GLU A 75 6.57 13.98 -3.56
C GLU A 75 6.37 12.50 -3.96
N PHE A 76 5.15 12.07 -4.18
CA PHE A 76 4.85 10.67 -4.53
C PHE A 76 5.18 10.28 -5.98
N ASN A 77 5.51 11.22 -6.87
CA ASN A 77 5.80 10.93 -8.28
C ASN A 77 7.19 11.38 -8.70
N GLU A 78 8.11 10.44 -8.85
CA GLU A 78 9.33 10.67 -9.64
C GLU A 78 8.98 10.69 -11.13
N THR A 79 9.52 11.62 -11.90
CA THR A 79 9.18 11.80 -13.32
C THR A 79 10.38 11.79 -14.27
N ASN A 80 11.59 11.58 -13.76
CA ASN A 80 12.82 11.55 -14.59
C ASN A 80 13.21 10.16 -15.05
N ASP A 81 13.08 9.15 -14.19
CA ASP A 81 13.45 7.76 -14.46
C ASP A 81 12.24 6.85 -14.24
N PRO A 82 11.82 6.04 -15.22
CA PRO A 82 10.68 5.14 -15.09
C PRO A 82 10.90 3.96 -14.12
N VAL A 83 12.13 3.71 -13.68
CA VAL A 83 12.50 2.58 -12.82
C VAL A 83 13.34 3.05 -11.65
N THR A 84 12.70 3.27 -10.52
CA THR A 84 13.31 3.85 -9.31
C THR A 84 13.01 3.02 -8.06
N PRO A 85 13.33 1.71 -8.04
CA PRO A 85 13.03 0.83 -6.90
C PRO A 85 13.76 1.23 -5.62
N GLN A 86 14.86 1.98 -5.72
CA GLN A 86 15.67 2.45 -4.60
C GLN A 86 15.04 3.59 -3.79
N LEU A 87 13.95 4.21 -4.30
CA LEU A 87 13.25 5.27 -3.56
C LEU A 87 12.44 4.67 -2.41
N SER A 88 12.43 5.38 -1.29
CA SER A 88 11.71 4.98 -0.09
C SER A 88 10.69 6.03 0.33
N ALA A 89 9.48 5.61 0.64
CA ALA A 89 8.45 6.49 1.18
C ALA A 89 8.89 7.18 2.48
N VAL A 90 9.78 6.56 3.25
CA VAL A 90 10.26 7.13 4.52
C VAL A 90 11.00 8.44 4.30
N ASP A 91 11.73 8.56 3.18
CA ASP A 91 12.56 9.73 2.89
C ASP A 91 11.75 10.96 2.43
N GLY A 92 10.56 10.73 1.86
CA GLY A 92 9.66 11.80 1.41
C GLY A 92 8.50 12.11 2.36
N PHE A 93 8.32 11.29 3.43
CA PHE A 93 7.17 11.41 4.30
C PHE A 93 7.21 12.67 5.17
N ASN A 94 6.15 13.49 5.09
CA ASN A 94 5.96 14.68 5.91
C ASN A 94 5.04 14.36 7.11
N PRO A 95 5.57 14.31 8.37
CA PRO A 95 4.76 14.01 9.56
C PRO A 95 3.78 15.14 9.93
N PHE A 96 3.91 16.32 9.33
CA PHE A 96 3.06 17.48 9.56
C PHE A 96 2.02 17.71 8.46
N ASP A 97 1.85 16.75 7.55
CA ASP A 97 0.80 16.84 6.54
C ASP A 97 -0.60 16.82 7.18
N HIS A 98 -1.42 17.82 6.88
CA HIS A 98 -2.79 17.94 7.40
C HIS A 98 -3.68 16.74 7.05
N HIS A 99 -3.41 16.05 5.94
CA HIS A 99 -4.13 14.83 5.60
C HIS A 99 -4.00 13.72 6.67
N LEU A 100 -2.93 13.73 7.48
CA LEU A 100 -2.80 12.81 8.61
C LEU A 100 -3.83 13.08 9.71
N GLU A 101 -4.13 14.37 9.97
CA GLU A 101 -5.17 14.77 10.91
C GLU A 101 -6.56 14.35 10.40
N LEU A 102 -6.87 14.67 9.14
CA LEU A 102 -8.13 14.26 8.51
C LEU A 102 -8.31 12.73 8.50
N ALA A 103 -7.23 11.97 8.27
CA ALA A 103 -7.27 10.52 8.35
C ALA A 103 -7.63 10.03 9.76
N ARG A 104 -7.05 10.63 10.82
CA ARG A 104 -7.38 10.31 12.22
C ARG A 104 -8.82 10.66 12.57
N GLU A 105 -9.32 11.80 12.12
CA GLU A 105 -10.72 12.19 12.29
C GLU A 105 -11.68 11.18 11.67
N GLY A 106 -11.27 10.56 10.53
CA GLY A 106 -11.96 9.42 9.90
C GLY A 106 -11.73 8.07 10.59
N GLY A 107 -10.98 8.02 11.71
CA GLY A 107 -10.70 6.78 12.45
C GLY A 107 -9.53 5.96 11.88
N VAL A 108 -8.77 6.48 10.90
CA VAL A 108 -7.60 5.82 10.33
C VAL A 108 -6.38 6.08 11.21
N THR A 109 -5.87 5.05 11.86
CA THR A 109 -4.74 5.13 12.81
C THR A 109 -3.42 4.65 12.25
N CYS A 110 -3.45 3.98 11.10
CA CYS A 110 -2.29 3.49 10.39
C CYS A 110 -2.53 3.58 8.88
N ILE A 111 -1.50 3.95 8.15
CA ILE A 111 -1.55 4.06 6.68
C ILE A 111 -0.38 3.30 6.05
N ALA A 112 -0.61 2.72 4.88
CA ALA A 112 0.45 2.31 3.97
C ALA A 112 0.53 3.34 2.84
N THR A 113 1.55 4.18 2.88
CA THR A 113 1.79 5.26 1.92
C THR A 113 3.09 5.05 1.15
N GLY A 114 3.19 5.59 -0.04
CA GLY A 114 4.35 5.40 -0.90
C GLY A 114 4.22 6.02 -2.27
N PRO A 115 5.14 5.68 -3.20
CA PRO A 115 5.15 6.24 -4.54
C PRO A 115 3.83 6.08 -5.28
N GLY A 116 3.50 7.09 -6.08
CA GLY A 116 2.36 7.08 -6.98
C GLY A 116 2.53 6.11 -8.14
N SER A 117 1.77 6.32 -9.19
CA SER A 117 1.69 5.41 -10.33
C SER A 117 2.31 5.97 -11.61
N SER A 118 3.16 7.00 -11.52
CA SER A 118 3.90 7.50 -12.68
C SER A 118 4.90 6.49 -13.22
N ASN A 119 5.65 5.82 -12.33
CA ASN A 119 6.76 4.95 -12.69
C ASN A 119 6.31 3.51 -12.99
N ALA A 120 6.99 2.85 -13.93
CA ALA A 120 6.86 1.40 -14.12
C ALA A 120 7.23 0.63 -12.84
N ILE A 121 8.32 1.05 -12.15
CA ILE A 121 8.66 0.66 -10.77
C ILE A 121 9.04 1.93 -10.02
N GLY A 122 8.32 2.25 -8.92
CA GLY A 122 8.36 3.56 -8.27
C GLY A 122 9.11 3.64 -6.94
N GLY A 123 9.38 2.52 -6.28
CA GLY A 123 10.00 2.49 -4.94
C GLY A 123 9.13 1.82 -3.89
N THR A 124 9.57 1.85 -2.64
CA THR A 124 8.91 1.14 -1.54
C THR A 124 7.82 1.96 -0.87
N PHE A 125 6.69 1.31 -0.62
CA PHE A 125 5.69 1.73 0.35
C PHE A 125 6.18 1.44 1.76
N ALA A 126 5.85 2.32 2.70
CA ALA A 126 6.06 2.12 4.13
C ALA A 126 4.74 2.24 4.90
N ALA A 127 4.69 1.63 6.09
CA ALA A 127 3.54 1.77 6.99
C ALA A 127 3.88 2.74 8.11
N PHE A 128 2.95 3.68 8.38
CA PHE A 128 3.12 4.71 9.40
C PHE A 128 1.90 4.78 10.32
N LYS A 129 2.13 5.16 11.58
CA LYS A 129 1.08 5.71 12.42
C LYS A 129 0.69 7.09 11.91
N THR A 130 -0.60 7.44 12.03
CA THR A 130 -1.09 8.76 11.62
C THR A 130 -0.85 9.84 12.67
N VAL A 131 -0.27 9.51 13.82
CA VAL A 131 0.06 10.40 14.91
C VAL A 131 1.56 10.37 15.22
N GLY A 132 2.14 11.55 15.42
CA GLY A 132 3.54 11.75 15.71
C GLY A 132 4.05 13.05 15.11
N THR A 133 5.31 13.39 15.38
CA THR A 133 6.00 14.59 14.89
C THR A 133 7.39 14.27 14.32
N TRP A 134 7.79 13.02 14.42
CA TRP A 134 9.09 12.55 13.96
C TRP A 134 8.90 11.29 13.10
N THR A 135 9.32 11.32 11.86
CA THR A 135 9.06 10.28 10.86
C THR A 135 9.45 8.89 11.37
N ASP A 136 10.66 8.71 11.92
CA ASP A 136 11.14 7.40 12.37
C ASP A 136 10.32 6.83 13.53
N ASP A 137 9.75 7.68 14.40
CA ASP A 137 8.89 7.26 15.51
C ASP A 137 7.49 6.83 15.02
N MET A 138 7.08 7.34 13.85
CA MET A 138 5.80 7.00 13.22
C MET A 138 5.88 5.73 12.38
N VAL A 139 7.07 5.31 11.96
CA VAL A 139 7.26 4.13 11.11
C VAL A 139 6.86 2.84 11.86
N VAL A 140 5.90 2.13 11.31
CA VAL A 140 5.53 0.76 11.75
C VAL A 140 6.37 -0.28 11.01
N LYS A 141 6.55 -0.08 9.68
CA LYS A 141 7.38 -0.93 8.83
C LYS A 141 7.93 -0.13 7.65
N LYS A 142 9.26 -0.12 7.48
CA LYS A 142 9.97 0.70 6.49
C LYS A 142 9.71 0.28 5.03
N ALA A 143 9.47 -1.01 4.78
CA ALA A 143 9.14 -1.52 3.45
C ALA A 143 8.03 -2.57 3.57
N VAL A 144 6.84 -2.25 3.06
CA VAL A 144 5.67 -3.16 3.05
C VAL A 144 5.39 -3.71 1.67
N ALA A 145 5.76 -3.00 0.61
CA ALA A 145 5.58 -3.40 -0.78
C ALA A 145 6.47 -2.57 -1.71
N MET A 146 6.75 -3.08 -2.91
CA MET A 146 7.41 -2.36 -4.00
C MET A 146 6.36 -1.87 -5.01
N LYS A 147 6.21 -0.55 -5.16
CA LYS A 147 5.27 0.02 -6.12
C LYS A 147 5.67 -0.30 -7.55
N CYS A 148 4.71 -0.75 -8.33
CA CYS A 148 4.79 -0.77 -9.79
C CYS A 148 3.47 -0.28 -10.38
N ALA A 149 3.48 0.14 -11.65
CA ALA A 149 2.29 0.62 -12.30
C ALA A 149 2.17 0.16 -13.75
N PHE A 150 0.94 -0.10 -14.12
CA PHE A 150 0.53 -0.48 -15.47
C PHE A 150 -0.44 0.56 -16.04
N GLY A 151 -0.68 0.50 -17.34
CA GLY A 151 -1.74 1.25 -17.98
C GLY A 151 -1.38 2.66 -18.38
N GLU A 152 -2.27 3.60 -18.12
CA GLU A 152 -2.23 4.94 -18.68
C GLU A 152 -1.16 5.83 -18.05
N ASN A 153 -0.96 5.74 -16.73
CA ASN A 153 -0.09 6.66 -16.02
C ASN A 153 1.38 6.56 -16.45
N PRO A 154 2.04 5.38 -16.46
CA PRO A 154 3.41 5.28 -16.95
C PRO A 154 3.56 5.76 -18.40
N LYS A 155 2.59 5.47 -19.25
CA LYS A 155 2.58 5.97 -20.63
C LYS A 155 2.55 7.49 -20.70
N ARG A 156 1.71 8.14 -19.88
CA ARG A 156 1.56 9.60 -19.87
C ARG A 156 2.83 10.29 -19.38
N PHE A 157 3.43 9.80 -18.30
CA PHE A 157 4.59 10.44 -17.69
C PHE A 157 5.90 10.16 -18.44
N TYR A 158 6.01 9.01 -19.12
CA TYR A 158 7.26 8.56 -19.75
C TYR A 158 7.17 8.33 -21.25
N GLN A 159 6.16 8.91 -21.94
CA GLN A 159 6.00 8.76 -23.38
C GLN A 159 7.28 9.11 -24.16
N ASN A 160 7.94 10.20 -23.78
CA ASN A 160 9.18 10.68 -24.41
C ASN A 160 10.44 10.06 -23.78
N LYS A 161 10.28 9.11 -22.83
CA LYS A 161 11.37 8.46 -22.08
C LYS A 161 11.26 6.92 -22.17
N GLY A 162 10.70 6.41 -23.26
CA GLY A 162 10.71 4.97 -23.59
C GLY A 162 9.46 4.18 -23.18
N ILE A 163 8.40 4.79 -22.63
CA ILE A 163 7.14 4.09 -22.34
C ILE A 163 5.97 4.70 -23.13
N ALA A 164 5.84 4.30 -24.39
CA ALA A 164 4.79 4.78 -25.28
C ALA A 164 3.56 3.84 -25.35
N SER A 165 3.69 2.60 -24.88
CA SER A 165 2.62 1.60 -24.96
C SER A 165 2.58 0.70 -23.72
N ARG A 166 1.49 -0.04 -23.53
CA ARG A 166 1.42 -1.10 -22.51
C ARG A 166 2.49 -2.18 -22.70
N MET A 167 2.86 -2.45 -23.96
CA MET A 167 3.92 -3.42 -24.29
C MET A 167 5.28 -2.93 -23.78
N THR A 168 5.64 -1.66 -24.04
CA THR A 168 6.90 -1.10 -23.55
C THR A 168 6.92 -0.97 -22.03
N ASN A 169 5.80 -0.62 -21.39
CA ASN A 169 5.72 -0.60 -19.93
C ASN A 169 5.99 -1.98 -19.32
N ALA A 170 5.33 -3.03 -19.83
CA ALA A 170 5.56 -4.40 -19.38
C ALA A 170 7.01 -4.88 -19.66
N ALA A 171 7.60 -4.47 -20.79
CA ALA A 171 8.99 -4.79 -21.12
C ALA A 171 9.97 -4.13 -20.15
N VAL A 172 9.75 -2.87 -19.77
CA VAL A 172 10.57 -2.12 -18.79
C VAL A 172 10.54 -2.82 -17.42
N ILE A 173 9.34 -3.21 -16.93
CA ILE A 173 9.21 -3.95 -15.67
C ILE A 173 9.97 -5.27 -15.73
N ARG A 174 9.80 -6.05 -16.81
CA ARG A 174 10.53 -7.31 -17.00
C ARG A 174 12.03 -7.13 -17.05
N ALA A 175 12.51 -6.11 -17.74
CA ALA A 175 13.95 -5.82 -17.82
C ALA A 175 14.55 -5.54 -16.45
N ALA A 176 13.86 -4.75 -15.62
CA ALA A 176 14.30 -4.45 -14.27
C ALA A 176 14.33 -5.70 -13.37
N LEU A 177 13.26 -6.49 -13.37
CA LEU A 177 13.18 -7.74 -12.59
C LEU A 177 14.21 -8.76 -13.06
N ARG A 178 14.42 -8.91 -14.38
CA ARG A 178 15.42 -9.83 -14.94
C ARG A 178 16.85 -9.41 -14.55
N LYS A 179 17.14 -8.10 -14.62
CA LYS A 179 18.44 -7.57 -14.19
C LYS A 179 18.71 -7.87 -12.71
N ALA A 180 17.71 -7.62 -11.84
CA ALA A 180 17.81 -7.93 -10.43
C ALA A 180 17.93 -9.44 -10.14
N GLN A 181 17.26 -10.30 -10.92
CA GLN A 181 17.38 -11.75 -10.82
C GLN A 181 18.80 -12.24 -11.13
N ILE A 182 19.40 -11.75 -12.23
CA ILE A 182 20.78 -12.05 -12.58
C ILE A 182 21.75 -11.55 -11.51
N TYR A 183 21.45 -10.38 -10.91
CA TYR A 183 22.23 -9.83 -9.81
C TYR A 183 22.13 -10.73 -8.57
N LEU A 184 20.93 -11.15 -8.18
CA LEU A 184 20.68 -12.05 -7.05
C LEU A 184 21.44 -13.38 -7.22
N GLU A 185 21.38 -13.99 -8.41
CA GLU A 185 22.13 -15.22 -8.71
C GLU A 185 23.65 -15.05 -8.50
N LYS A 186 24.21 -13.88 -8.85
CA LYS A 186 25.63 -13.60 -8.62
C LYS A 186 25.93 -13.45 -7.13
N VAL A 187 25.09 -12.74 -6.38
CA VAL A 187 25.21 -12.59 -4.92
C VAL A 187 25.17 -13.96 -4.24
N GLU A 188 24.22 -14.82 -4.60
CA GLU A 188 24.08 -16.16 -4.03
C GLU A 188 25.27 -17.07 -4.36
N ARG A 189 25.80 -17.02 -5.59
CA ARG A 189 26.98 -17.78 -6.00
C ARG A 189 28.27 -17.31 -5.33
N ALA A 190 28.36 -16.02 -4.99
CA ALA A 190 29.47 -15.47 -4.26
C ALA A 190 29.55 -15.98 -2.82
N GLN A 191 28.39 -16.32 -2.21
CA GLN A 191 28.30 -16.78 -0.82
C GLN A 191 29.00 -15.83 0.16
N THR A 192 30.12 -16.26 0.73
CA THR A 192 30.92 -15.50 1.68
C THR A 192 32.23 -14.98 1.10
N ASP A 193 32.50 -15.19 -0.18
CA ASP A 193 33.73 -14.71 -0.86
C ASP A 193 33.55 -13.29 -1.42
N PRO A 194 34.05 -12.24 -0.73
CA PRO A 194 33.87 -10.86 -1.17
C PRO A 194 34.42 -10.57 -2.57
N ALA A 195 35.44 -11.33 -3.04
CA ALA A 195 36.04 -11.14 -4.34
C ALA A 195 35.11 -11.55 -5.50
N LYS A 196 34.06 -12.33 -5.21
CA LYS A 196 33.08 -12.80 -6.20
C LYS A 196 31.77 -11.99 -6.18
N TYR A 197 31.61 -11.07 -5.23
CA TYR A 197 30.41 -10.23 -5.19
C TYR A 197 30.33 -9.35 -6.44
N PRO A 198 29.12 -9.19 -7.02
CA PRO A 198 28.93 -8.25 -8.11
C PRO A 198 29.17 -6.82 -7.63
N ALA A 199 29.53 -5.92 -8.55
CA ALA A 199 29.54 -4.49 -8.24
C ALA A 199 28.16 -4.06 -7.72
N TYR A 200 28.17 -3.21 -6.69
CA TYR A 200 26.93 -2.73 -6.06
C TYR A 200 26.03 -2.03 -7.08
N ASP A 201 24.78 -2.47 -7.17
CA ASP A 201 23.75 -1.84 -7.98
C ASP A 201 22.53 -1.56 -7.09
N GLN A 202 22.36 -0.28 -6.74
CA GLN A 202 21.32 0.17 -5.82
C GLN A 202 19.90 -0.23 -6.27
N LYS A 203 19.64 -0.22 -7.58
CA LYS A 203 18.32 -0.62 -8.12
C LYS A 203 18.09 -2.12 -8.02
N CYS A 204 19.13 -2.91 -8.26
CA CYS A 204 19.03 -4.36 -8.09
C CYS A 204 18.85 -4.72 -6.62
N GLU A 205 19.64 -4.15 -5.71
CA GLU A 205 19.52 -4.37 -4.26
C GLU A 205 18.10 -4.08 -3.75
N ALA A 206 17.50 -2.97 -4.18
CA ALA A 206 16.15 -2.59 -3.79
C ALA A 206 15.05 -3.57 -4.26
N LEU A 207 15.33 -4.35 -5.31
CA LEU A 207 14.42 -5.37 -5.83
C LEU A 207 14.62 -6.77 -5.21
N LEU A 208 15.71 -7.02 -4.47
CA LEU A 208 15.95 -8.31 -3.84
C LEU A 208 14.83 -8.75 -2.88
N PRO A 209 14.27 -7.87 -2.03
CA PRO A 209 13.15 -8.26 -1.18
C PRO A 209 11.91 -8.74 -1.95
N VAL A 210 11.69 -8.22 -3.16
CA VAL A 210 10.60 -8.69 -4.04
C VAL A 210 10.90 -10.10 -4.56
N LEU A 211 12.12 -10.32 -5.08
CA LEU A 211 12.53 -11.62 -5.60
C LEU A 211 12.61 -12.70 -4.53
N ARG A 212 12.91 -12.32 -3.29
CA ARG A 212 12.89 -13.20 -2.10
C ARG A 212 11.51 -13.37 -1.49
N LYS A 213 10.47 -12.74 -2.05
CA LYS A 213 9.09 -12.75 -1.54
C LYS A 213 8.92 -12.18 -0.13
N GLU A 214 9.85 -11.35 0.33
CA GLU A 214 9.79 -10.65 1.62
C GLU A 214 8.75 -9.53 1.60
N ILE A 215 8.58 -8.87 0.42
CA ILE A 215 7.54 -7.90 0.13
C ILE A 215 6.93 -8.17 -1.25
N PRO A 216 5.64 -7.87 -1.46
CA PRO A 216 5.01 -8.01 -2.77
C PRO A 216 5.34 -6.84 -3.70
N LEU A 217 5.17 -7.06 -5.01
CA LEU A 217 4.89 -5.98 -5.96
C LEU A 217 3.50 -5.43 -5.66
N LYS A 218 3.36 -4.11 -5.56
CA LYS A 218 2.09 -3.39 -5.35
C LYS A 218 1.68 -2.71 -6.66
N ALA A 219 0.84 -3.39 -7.42
CA ALA A 219 0.57 -3.07 -8.81
C ALA A 219 -0.66 -2.19 -8.98
N HIS A 220 -0.45 -0.94 -9.43
CA HIS A 220 -1.51 -0.08 -9.93
C HIS A 220 -2.04 -0.64 -11.25
N VAL A 221 -3.31 -1.05 -11.28
CA VAL A 221 -4.00 -1.62 -12.42
C VAL A 221 -5.47 -1.20 -12.44
N HIS A 222 -5.96 -0.73 -13.58
CA HIS A 222 -7.37 -0.39 -13.78
C HIS A 222 -8.03 -1.36 -14.75
N GLN A 223 -7.48 -1.48 -15.96
CA GLN A 223 -8.09 -2.25 -17.04
C GLN A 223 -7.82 -3.75 -16.93
N ALA A 224 -8.75 -4.54 -17.42
CA ALA A 224 -8.72 -6.01 -17.37
C ALA A 224 -7.44 -6.60 -17.99
N ASN A 225 -6.96 -6.04 -19.10
CA ASN A 225 -5.73 -6.48 -19.76
C ASN A 225 -4.46 -6.11 -18.97
N ASP A 226 -4.45 -4.99 -18.24
CA ASP A 226 -3.35 -4.61 -17.37
C ASP A 226 -3.30 -5.52 -16.13
N ILE A 227 -4.46 -5.86 -15.55
CA ILE A 227 -4.60 -6.85 -14.47
C ILE A 227 -3.98 -8.21 -14.91
N GLN A 228 -4.37 -8.70 -16.09
CA GLN A 228 -3.84 -9.96 -16.64
C GLN A 228 -2.32 -9.89 -16.87
N THR A 229 -1.80 -8.75 -17.31
CA THR A 229 -0.37 -8.57 -17.56
C THR A 229 0.41 -8.52 -16.25
N ALA A 230 -0.10 -7.88 -15.23
CA ALA A 230 0.50 -7.84 -13.89
C ALA A 230 0.61 -9.25 -13.28
N LEU A 231 -0.46 -10.03 -13.33
CA LEU A 231 -0.47 -11.43 -12.87
C LEU A 231 0.48 -12.32 -13.67
N ARG A 232 0.57 -12.13 -15.00
CA ARG A 232 1.49 -12.85 -15.86
C ARG A 232 2.94 -12.58 -15.49
N ILE A 233 3.31 -11.32 -15.21
CA ILE A 233 4.66 -10.93 -14.79
C ILE A 233 4.96 -11.51 -13.41
N ALA A 234 4.04 -11.43 -12.46
CA ALA A 234 4.23 -12.01 -11.13
C ALA A 234 4.50 -13.52 -11.21
N LYS A 235 3.76 -14.24 -12.05
CA LYS A 235 3.98 -15.68 -12.29
C LYS A 235 5.31 -15.95 -13.00
N GLU A 236 5.70 -15.13 -13.99
CA GLU A 236 6.93 -15.28 -14.76
C GLU A 236 8.19 -15.16 -13.88
N PHE A 237 8.16 -14.28 -12.90
CA PHE A 237 9.28 -14.03 -11.98
C PHE A 237 9.12 -14.71 -10.62
N ASP A 238 8.03 -15.46 -10.42
CA ASP A 238 7.70 -16.13 -9.16
C ASP A 238 7.74 -15.18 -7.95
N VAL A 239 7.09 -14.02 -8.08
CA VAL A 239 7.01 -13.00 -7.02
C VAL A 239 5.59 -12.82 -6.50
N ASN A 240 5.48 -12.40 -5.24
CA ASN A 240 4.20 -12.00 -4.67
C ASN A 240 3.74 -10.67 -5.28
N ILE A 241 2.42 -10.51 -5.44
CA ILE A 241 1.82 -9.29 -5.98
C ILE A 241 0.53 -8.96 -5.24
N THR A 242 0.25 -7.66 -5.08
CA THR A 242 -1.07 -7.12 -4.74
C THR A 242 -1.57 -6.25 -5.88
N LEU A 243 -2.87 -6.17 -6.06
CA LEU A 243 -3.49 -5.37 -7.11
C LEU A 243 -4.24 -4.18 -6.50
N GLU A 244 -4.01 -3.01 -7.07
CA GLU A 244 -4.60 -1.76 -6.58
C GLU A 244 -5.58 -1.20 -7.61
N HIS A 245 -6.70 -0.64 -7.13
CA HIS A 245 -7.81 -0.10 -7.89
C HIS A 245 -8.70 -1.14 -8.56
N VAL A 246 -8.17 -2.00 -9.39
CA VAL A 246 -8.85 -3.16 -10.01
C VAL A 246 -10.19 -2.78 -10.65
N THR A 247 -10.26 -1.62 -11.32
CA THR A 247 -11.50 -0.99 -11.81
C THR A 247 -12.33 -1.93 -12.68
N GLU A 248 -11.70 -2.67 -13.60
CA GLU A 248 -12.35 -3.66 -14.46
C GLU A 248 -12.23 -5.10 -13.92
N GLY A 249 -11.94 -5.26 -12.63
CA GLY A 249 -11.74 -6.57 -11.99
C GLY A 249 -12.91 -7.52 -12.15
N LYS A 250 -14.15 -6.99 -12.18
CA LYS A 250 -15.35 -7.81 -12.43
C LYS A 250 -15.29 -8.61 -13.74
N LEU A 251 -14.57 -8.12 -14.76
CA LEU A 251 -14.39 -8.84 -16.04
C LEU A 251 -13.46 -10.04 -15.93
N ASN A 252 -12.67 -10.11 -14.86
CA ASN A 252 -11.70 -11.17 -14.59
C ASN A 252 -12.02 -11.92 -13.27
N ALA A 253 -13.23 -11.76 -12.70
CA ALA A 253 -13.57 -12.18 -11.33
C ALA A 253 -13.21 -13.65 -11.05
N ASP A 254 -13.61 -14.58 -11.92
CA ASP A 254 -13.31 -16.01 -11.73
C ASP A 254 -11.82 -16.31 -11.63
N LYS A 255 -11.00 -15.64 -12.47
CA LYS A 255 -9.55 -15.82 -12.46
C LYS A 255 -8.89 -15.13 -11.27
N LEU A 256 -9.41 -13.99 -10.86
CA LEU A 256 -8.94 -13.28 -9.67
C LEU A 256 -9.26 -14.07 -8.40
N GLY A 257 -10.46 -14.62 -8.25
CA GLY A 257 -10.82 -15.50 -7.14
C GLY A 257 -9.93 -16.74 -7.03
N GLN A 258 -9.55 -17.35 -8.18
CA GLN A 258 -8.63 -18.48 -8.21
C GLN A 258 -7.17 -18.12 -7.95
N SER A 259 -6.79 -16.85 -8.09
CA SER A 259 -5.39 -16.42 -7.99
C SER A 259 -4.87 -16.34 -6.56
N GLY A 260 -5.74 -16.17 -5.57
CA GLY A 260 -5.37 -15.90 -4.17
C GLY A 260 -4.66 -14.55 -3.94
N VAL A 261 -4.70 -13.64 -4.92
CA VAL A 261 -4.04 -12.34 -4.84
C VAL A 261 -4.88 -11.36 -4.02
N TYR A 262 -4.24 -10.65 -3.09
CA TYR A 262 -4.90 -9.58 -2.34
C TYR A 262 -5.13 -8.34 -3.23
N MET A 263 -6.27 -7.69 -3.03
CA MET A 263 -6.70 -6.55 -3.84
C MET A 263 -7.18 -5.40 -2.93
N ALA A 264 -6.73 -4.17 -3.22
CA ALA A 264 -7.32 -2.95 -2.71
C ALA A 264 -8.18 -2.32 -3.82
N VAL A 265 -9.50 -2.49 -3.71
CA VAL A 265 -10.44 -2.16 -4.79
C VAL A 265 -11.04 -0.77 -4.58
N GLY A 266 -10.93 0.09 -5.59
CA GLY A 266 -11.42 1.48 -5.55
C GLY A 266 -10.30 2.52 -5.75
N PRO A 267 -10.55 3.82 -5.47
CA PRO A 267 -11.82 4.43 -5.06
C PRO A 267 -12.87 4.42 -6.19
N PHE A 268 -14.14 4.40 -5.82
CA PHE A 268 -15.25 4.39 -6.78
C PHE A 268 -15.80 5.77 -7.12
N TYR A 269 -15.50 6.77 -6.28
CA TYR A 269 -15.99 8.14 -6.41
C TYR A 269 -14.86 9.03 -6.95
N ASN A 270 -14.48 8.79 -8.21
CA ASN A 270 -13.48 9.58 -8.90
C ASN A 270 -14.12 10.39 -10.03
N SER A 271 -13.51 11.55 -10.35
CA SER A 271 -13.82 12.27 -11.58
C SER A 271 -13.43 11.41 -12.80
N SER A 272 -14.17 11.54 -13.91
CA SER A 272 -13.89 10.84 -15.18
C SER A 272 -12.65 11.40 -15.91
N SER A 273 -11.60 11.74 -15.16
CA SER A 273 -10.39 12.39 -15.66
C SER A 273 -9.46 11.48 -16.47
N LYS A 274 -9.72 10.16 -16.45
CA LYS A 274 -8.90 9.16 -17.14
C LYS A 274 -9.78 8.16 -17.91
N LEU A 275 -9.28 7.72 -19.06
CA LEU A 275 -9.94 6.66 -19.83
C LEU A 275 -10.11 5.37 -19.02
N GLU A 276 -9.18 5.07 -18.14
CA GLU A 276 -9.20 3.88 -17.25
C GLU A 276 -10.35 3.87 -16.26
N TYR A 277 -10.98 5.04 -15.98
CA TYR A 277 -12.15 5.13 -15.10
C TYR A 277 -13.49 4.95 -15.83
N LYS A 278 -13.47 4.80 -17.15
CA LYS A 278 -14.69 4.65 -17.97
C LYS A 278 -15.65 3.57 -17.46
N ASN A 279 -15.11 2.49 -16.92
CA ASN A 279 -15.87 1.33 -16.47
C ASN A 279 -15.87 1.16 -14.93
N VAL A 280 -15.67 2.27 -14.18
CA VAL A 280 -15.81 2.27 -12.72
C VAL A 280 -17.22 1.82 -12.33
N ASP A 281 -17.29 0.83 -11.45
CA ASP A 281 -18.54 0.28 -10.96
C ASP A 281 -18.39 -0.17 -9.50
N PRO A 282 -19.12 0.43 -8.55
CA PRO A 282 -19.08 0.02 -7.13
C PRO A 282 -19.39 -1.45 -6.90
N ALA A 283 -20.18 -2.08 -7.80
CA ALA A 283 -20.47 -3.50 -7.72
C ALA A 283 -19.23 -4.40 -7.86
N THR A 284 -18.13 -3.88 -8.44
CA THR A 284 -16.87 -4.62 -8.60
C THR A 284 -16.36 -5.16 -7.26
N ALA A 285 -16.37 -4.37 -6.20
CA ALA A 285 -15.94 -4.82 -4.87
C ALA A 285 -16.79 -5.98 -4.34
N GLY A 286 -18.13 -5.87 -4.45
CA GLY A 286 -19.05 -6.92 -4.03
C GLY A 286 -18.93 -8.22 -4.86
N ILE A 287 -18.58 -8.11 -6.15
CA ILE A 287 -18.34 -9.27 -7.00
C ILE A 287 -17.01 -9.97 -6.60
N LEU A 288 -15.95 -9.20 -6.36
CA LEU A 288 -14.62 -9.73 -6.02
C LEU A 288 -14.54 -10.24 -4.57
N SER A 289 -15.49 -9.90 -3.70
CA SER A 289 -15.53 -10.39 -2.32
C SER A 289 -16.18 -11.77 -2.16
N LYS A 290 -16.78 -12.32 -3.21
CA LYS A 290 -17.42 -13.66 -3.26
C LYS A 290 -16.43 -14.74 -3.67
#